data_f207d412b4acb57acab544cd6059313f
#
_entry.id   f207d412b4acb57acab544cd6059313f
#
_cell.length_a   1.000
_cell.length_b   1.000
_cell.length_c   1.000
_cell.angle_alpha   90.00
_cell.angle_beta   90.00
_cell.angle_gamma   90.00
#
_symmetry.space_group_name_H-M   'P 1'
#
loop_
_entity.id
_entity.type
_entity.pdbx_description
1 polymer ?
#
loop_
_entity_poly.entity_id
_entity_poly.type
_entity_poly.pdbx_seq_one_letter_code
_entity_poly.pdbx_strand_id
1 'polypeptide(L)'
;GTGILSFELAKWPGELIAIEPNDEMRGKAVDTLKGLSNCKVLNATAEKTTLSNNSVDLIICAQSFHWFNPGKAKIEFQRILKKNKKVAIIWNIRSAETDFEKAYEDFILKYAIDYIEVKRREFRGNNLDQFFKSDSYEEKMFIYDTYLTFQQLLGRTLSYSYMPNLDHPILPAM
;
A
#
# COMPACT_ATOMS: atom_id res chain seq x y z
N GLY A 1 1.50 -1.27 7.24
CA GLY A 1 0.77 -2.46 6.81
C GLY A 1 1.07 -3.69 7.66
N THR A 2 0.40 -4.79 7.39
CA THR A 2 0.47 -6.03 8.18
C THR A 2 1.66 -6.94 7.86
N GLY A 3 2.64 -6.48 7.07
CA GLY A 3 3.85 -7.21 6.78
C GLY A 3 3.80 -8.20 5.61
N ILE A 4 2.66 -8.35 4.91
CA ILE A 4 2.50 -9.35 3.84
C ILE A 4 3.56 -9.18 2.74
N LEU A 5 3.71 -7.98 2.17
CA LEU A 5 4.75 -7.74 1.17
C LEU A 5 6.15 -7.87 1.77
N SER A 6 6.34 -7.39 2.99
CA SER A 6 7.62 -7.48 3.68
C SER A 6 8.06 -8.93 3.87
N PHE A 7 7.13 -9.84 4.15
CA PHE A 7 7.40 -11.27 4.25
C PHE A 7 7.92 -11.86 2.92
N GLU A 8 7.31 -11.47 1.80
CA GLU A 8 7.78 -11.91 0.48
C GLU A 8 9.17 -11.32 0.14
N LEU A 9 9.38 -10.04 0.43
CA LEU A 9 10.65 -9.37 0.17
C LEU A 9 11.79 -9.89 1.06
N ALA A 10 11.49 -10.36 2.25
CA ALA A 10 12.47 -10.92 3.17
C ALA A 10 13.14 -12.22 2.67
N LYS A 11 12.55 -12.86 1.66
CA LYS A 11 13.16 -14.01 0.96
C LYS A 11 14.34 -13.58 0.07
N TRP A 12 14.49 -12.30 -0.20
CA TRP A 12 15.58 -11.75 -0.98
C TRP A 12 16.78 -11.42 -0.08
N PRO A 13 18.00 -11.45 -0.61
CA PRO A 13 19.17 -11.12 0.19
C PRO A 13 19.16 -9.64 0.63
N GLY A 14 19.56 -9.40 1.86
CA GLY A 14 19.67 -8.06 2.43
C GLY A 14 18.84 -7.86 3.69
N GLU A 15 19.03 -6.71 4.32
CA GLU A 15 18.26 -6.27 5.48
C GLU A 15 16.98 -5.59 5.02
N LEU A 16 15.84 -5.93 5.63
CA LEU A 16 14.54 -5.34 5.36
C LEU A 16 14.07 -4.56 6.58
N ILE A 17 13.65 -3.33 6.36
CA ILE A 17 13.08 -2.47 7.38
C ILE A 17 11.64 -2.14 6.97
N ALA A 18 10.68 -2.68 7.70
CA ALA A 18 9.27 -2.37 7.53
C ALA A 18 8.90 -1.18 8.44
N ILE A 19 8.28 -0.16 7.88
CA ILE A 19 7.86 1.05 8.61
C ILE A 19 6.35 1.11 8.63
N GLU A 20 5.76 1.18 9.83
CA GLU A 20 4.31 1.25 10.02
C GLU A 20 3.97 2.10 11.26
N PRO A 21 3.32 3.25 11.10
CA PRO A 21 2.95 4.12 12.22
C PRO A 21 1.74 3.61 13.02
N ASN A 22 0.81 2.86 12.40
CA ASN A 22 -0.38 2.36 13.06
C ASN A 22 -0.03 1.18 13.98
N ASP A 23 -0.40 1.27 15.26
CA ASP A 23 -0.02 0.29 16.29
C ASP A 23 -0.57 -1.10 16.02
N GLU A 24 -1.83 -1.22 15.60
CA GLU A 24 -2.46 -2.52 15.33
C GLU A 24 -1.84 -3.20 14.11
N MET A 25 -1.66 -2.46 13.02
CA MET A 25 -1.02 -2.97 11.81
C MET A 25 0.43 -3.35 12.06
N ARG A 26 1.15 -2.53 12.84
CA ARG A 26 2.53 -2.81 13.22
C ARG A 26 2.64 -4.05 14.08
N GLY A 27 1.71 -4.26 15.03
CA GLY A 27 1.64 -5.49 15.82
C GLY A 27 1.49 -6.72 14.94
N LYS A 28 0.57 -6.69 13.97
CA LYS A 28 0.41 -7.76 12.96
C LYS A 28 1.66 -7.95 12.09
N ALA A 29 2.34 -6.87 11.72
CA ALA A 29 3.59 -6.97 10.96
C ALA A 29 4.70 -7.64 11.77
N VAL A 30 4.82 -7.35 13.06
CA VAL A 30 5.76 -8.03 13.96
C VAL A 30 5.46 -9.53 14.01
N ASP A 31 4.20 -9.91 14.15
CA ASP A 31 3.80 -11.32 14.16
C ASP A 31 4.07 -12.01 12.82
N THR A 32 3.74 -11.34 11.71
CA THR A 32 3.97 -11.87 10.34
C THR A 32 5.44 -12.10 10.05
N LEU A 33 6.31 -11.21 10.54
CA LEU A 33 7.76 -11.24 10.28
C LEU A 33 8.56 -11.95 11.38
N LYS A 34 7.86 -12.53 12.35
CA LYS A 34 8.49 -13.26 13.46
C LYS A 34 9.36 -14.41 12.96
N GLY A 35 10.58 -14.47 13.48
CA GLY A 35 11.55 -15.52 13.10
C GLY A 35 12.40 -15.18 11.87
N LEU A 36 12.15 -14.08 11.17
CA LEU A 36 12.99 -13.60 10.08
C LEU A 36 14.10 -12.69 10.63
N SER A 37 15.34 -13.21 10.68
CA SER A 37 16.49 -12.50 11.28
C SER A 37 16.94 -11.27 10.50
N ASN A 38 16.58 -11.19 9.21
CA ASN A 38 16.92 -10.07 8.33
C ASN A 38 15.84 -8.98 8.29
N CYS A 39 14.78 -9.06 9.12
CA CYS A 39 13.69 -8.11 9.15
C CYS A 39 13.63 -7.32 10.45
N LYS A 40 13.36 -6.01 10.32
CA LYS A 40 13.06 -5.12 11.45
C LYS A 40 11.76 -4.38 11.18
N VAL A 41 10.92 -4.19 12.21
CA VAL A 41 9.70 -3.40 12.13
C VAL A 41 9.87 -2.14 12.99
N LEU A 42 9.66 -0.97 12.41
CA LEU A 42 9.83 0.31 13.09
C LEU A 42 8.51 1.08 13.19
N ASN A 43 8.32 1.73 14.34
CA ASN A 43 7.28 2.74 14.52
C ASN A 43 7.79 4.08 13.98
N ALA A 44 7.45 4.38 12.73
CA ALA A 44 7.83 5.63 12.07
C ALA A 44 6.87 5.92 10.91
N THR A 45 6.98 7.10 10.33
CA THR A 45 6.22 7.51 9.14
C THR A 45 7.12 7.64 7.93
N ALA A 46 6.54 7.71 6.73
CA ALA A 46 7.29 7.94 5.50
C ALA A 46 8.01 9.31 5.50
N GLU A 47 7.46 10.29 6.21
CA GLU A 47 8.01 11.63 6.32
C GLU A 47 9.13 11.75 7.38
N LYS A 48 9.25 10.75 8.27
CA LYS A 48 10.26 10.70 9.32
C LYS A 48 10.57 9.25 9.70
N THR A 49 11.44 8.63 8.95
CA THR A 49 11.77 7.21 9.08
C THR A 49 12.69 6.88 10.24
N THR A 50 13.40 7.87 10.79
CA THR A 50 14.47 7.71 11.78
C THR A 50 15.73 6.97 11.31
N LEU A 51 15.80 6.59 10.04
CA LEU A 51 16.95 5.94 9.44
C LEU A 51 18.11 6.91 9.21
N SER A 52 19.33 6.40 9.14
CA SER A 52 20.52 7.20 8.83
C SER A 52 20.52 7.74 7.40
N ASN A 53 21.24 8.84 7.17
CA ASN A 53 21.45 9.34 5.81
C ASN A 53 22.15 8.30 4.95
N ASN A 54 21.79 8.22 3.66
CA ASN A 54 22.43 7.35 2.68
C ASN A 54 22.58 5.88 3.16
N SER A 55 21.55 5.35 3.82
CA SER A 55 21.58 4.01 4.42
C SER A 55 20.78 2.96 3.63
N VAL A 56 19.88 3.41 2.73
CA VAL A 56 18.89 2.53 2.07
C VAL A 56 19.19 2.40 0.57
N ASP A 57 19.13 1.17 0.08
CA ASP A 57 19.34 0.86 -1.35
C ASP A 57 18.06 0.94 -2.18
N LEU A 58 16.90 0.65 -1.58
CA LEU A 58 15.61 0.65 -2.25
C LEU A 58 14.51 1.03 -1.26
N ILE A 59 13.60 1.89 -1.67
CA ILE A 59 12.37 2.18 -0.93
C ILE A 59 11.21 1.60 -1.72
N ILE A 60 10.33 0.86 -1.05
CA ILE A 60 9.11 0.29 -1.65
C ILE A 60 7.90 0.81 -0.89
N CYS A 61 6.97 1.43 -1.60
CA CYS A 61 5.68 1.89 -1.08
C CYS A 61 4.57 1.11 -1.79
N ALA A 62 4.00 0.11 -1.13
CA ALA A 62 2.91 -0.68 -1.69
C ALA A 62 1.59 -0.33 -1.02
N GLN A 63 0.60 0.10 -1.79
CA GLN A 63 -0.74 0.48 -1.32
C GLN A 63 -0.71 1.51 -0.16
N SER A 64 0.30 2.40 -0.13
CA SER A 64 0.51 3.30 1.00
C SER A 64 0.79 4.75 0.62
N PHE A 65 1.27 5.02 -0.59
CA PHE A 65 1.75 6.35 -0.99
C PHE A 65 0.67 7.44 -0.91
N HIS A 66 -0.60 7.11 -1.10
CA HIS A 66 -1.73 8.04 -0.99
C HIS A 66 -1.98 8.57 0.43
N TRP A 67 -1.37 7.95 1.44
CA TRP A 67 -1.41 8.42 2.83
C TRP A 67 -0.30 9.43 3.16
N PHE A 68 0.71 9.57 2.31
CA PHE A 68 1.87 10.38 2.59
C PHE A 68 1.64 11.86 2.25
N ASN A 69 2.39 12.72 2.93
CA ASN A 69 2.64 14.06 2.44
C ASN A 69 3.78 13.99 1.40
N PRO A 70 3.50 14.13 0.08
CA PRO A 70 4.48 13.83 -0.95
C PRO A 70 5.74 14.71 -0.85
N GLY A 71 5.60 15.98 -0.47
CA GLY A 71 6.75 16.89 -0.33
C GLY A 71 7.67 16.50 0.83
N LYS A 72 7.11 16.18 1.99
CA LYS A 72 7.89 15.76 3.16
C LYS A 72 8.50 14.37 2.96
N ALA A 73 7.72 13.43 2.42
CA ALA A 73 8.23 12.08 2.11
C ALA A 73 9.37 12.14 1.10
N LYS A 74 9.29 13.00 0.07
CA LYS A 74 10.38 13.22 -0.90
C LYS A 74 11.68 13.62 -0.22
N ILE A 75 11.63 14.61 0.67
CA ILE A 75 12.81 15.09 1.40
C ILE A 75 13.43 13.94 2.21
N GLU A 76 12.60 13.21 2.95
CA GLU A 76 13.06 12.09 3.79
C GLU A 76 13.64 10.96 2.94
N PHE A 77 12.98 10.57 1.84
CA PHE A 77 13.46 9.52 0.96
C PHE A 77 14.79 9.90 0.29
N GLN A 78 14.94 11.17 -0.13
CA GLN A 78 16.22 11.67 -0.65
C GLN A 78 17.33 11.63 0.40
N ARG A 79 17.00 11.87 1.67
CA ARG A 79 17.96 11.83 2.78
C ARG A 79 18.48 10.42 3.05
N ILE A 80 17.58 9.43 3.08
CA ILE A 80 17.94 8.04 3.47
C ILE A 80 18.46 7.21 2.31
N LEU A 81 18.04 7.49 1.06
CA LEU A 81 18.51 6.76 -0.11
C LEU A 81 20.00 7.00 -0.39
N LYS A 82 20.70 5.94 -0.69
CA LYS A 82 22.05 6.02 -1.25
C LYS A 82 22.01 6.62 -2.66
N LYS A 83 23.14 7.16 -3.12
CA LYS A 83 23.26 7.76 -4.45
C LYS A 83 22.86 6.77 -5.56
N ASN A 84 22.09 7.22 -6.53
CA ASN A 84 21.63 6.46 -7.70
C ASN A 84 20.73 5.26 -7.35
N LYS A 85 20.09 5.25 -6.20
CA LYS A 85 19.12 4.24 -5.79
C LYS A 85 17.69 4.67 -6.09
N LYS A 86 16.73 3.75 -6.01
CA LYS A 86 15.38 3.92 -6.54
C LYS A 86 14.31 3.88 -5.46
N VAL A 87 13.18 4.52 -5.76
CA VAL A 87 11.90 4.36 -5.07
C VAL A 87 10.96 3.60 -5.99
N ALA A 88 10.32 2.56 -5.51
CA ALA A 88 9.24 1.85 -6.18
C ALA A 88 7.91 2.14 -5.48
N ILE A 89 6.92 2.56 -6.25
CA ILE A 89 5.55 2.76 -5.77
C ILE A 89 4.68 1.73 -6.47
N ILE A 90 3.93 0.94 -5.71
CA ILE A 90 3.18 -0.20 -6.21
C ILE A 90 1.71 -0.06 -5.82
N TRP A 91 0.82 -0.20 -6.79
CA TRP A 91 -0.61 -0.28 -6.58
C TRP A 91 -1.20 -1.51 -7.25
N ASN A 92 -2.14 -2.15 -6.57
CA ASN A 92 -3.07 -3.07 -7.20
C ASN A 92 -4.32 -2.28 -7.60
N ILE A 93 -4.59 -2.25 -8.89
CA ILE A 93 -5.76 -1.59 -9.46
C ILE A 93 -6.70 -2.70 -9.95
N ARG A 94 -7.99 -2.61 -9.61
CA ARG A 94 -8.98 -3.53 -10.18
C ARG A 94 -9.33 -3.10 -11.60
N SER A 95 -9.41 -4.07 -12.50
CA SER A 95 -10.07 -3.89 -13.78
C SER A 95 -11.60 -3.77 -13.59
N ALA A 96 -12.26 -3.15 -14.56
CA ALA A 96 -13.71 -3.09 -14.68
C ALA A 96 -14.13 -3.31 -16.15
N GLU A 97 -13.55 -4.34 -16.78
CA GLU A 97 -13.76 -4.63 -18.19
C GLU A 97 -14.81 -5.73 -18.39
N THR A 98 -14.77 -6.79 -17.59
CA THR A 98 -15.75 -7.87 -17.64
C THR A 98 -17.07 -7.50 -16.97
N ASP A 99 -18.14 -8.21 -17.29
CA ASP A 99 -19.46 -7.99 -16.67
C ASP A 99 -19.44 -8.22 -15.16
N PHE A 100 -18.68 -9.20 -14.70
CA PHE A 100 -18.48 -9.45 -13.28
C PHE A 100 -17.75 -8.28 -12.59
N GLU A 101 -16.67 -7.80 -13.18
CA GLU A 101 -15.90 -6.69 -12.62
C GLU A 101 -16.70 -5.39 -12.56
N LYS A 102 -17.50 -5.11 -13.59
CA LYS A 102 -18.44 -3.97 -13.61
C LYS A 102 -19.48 -4.09 -12.50
N ALA A 103 -20.14 -5.25 -12.39
CA ALA A 103 -21.13 -5.51 -11.33
C ALA A 103 -20.50 -5.41 -9.93
N TYR A 104 -19.25 -5.85 -9.76
CA TYR A 104 -18.53 -5.74 -8.51
C TYR A 104 -18.13 -4.27 -8.20
N GLU A 105 -17.75 -3.48 -9.19
CA GLU A 105 -17.49 -2.06 -9.02
C GLU A 105 -18.77 -1.30 -8.64
N ASP A 106 -19.90 -1.61 -9.29
CA ASP A 106 -21.22 -1.04 -8.96
C ASP A 106 -21.65 -1.41 -7.53
N PHE A 107 -21.39 -2.64 -7.11
CA PHE A 107 -21.60 -3.06 -5.73
C PHE A 107 -20.75 -2.24 -4.74
N ILE A 108 -19.47 -2.05 -5.01
CA ILE A 108 -18.58 -1.22 -4.19
C ILE A 108 -19.10 0.22 -4.12
N LEU A 109 -19.44 0.83 -5.27
CA LEU A 109 -19.98 2.18 -5.33
C LEU A 109 -21.27 2.34 -4.52
N LYS A 110 -22.10 1.31 -4.49
CA LYS A 110 -23.38 1.33 -3.79
C LYS A 110 -23.24 1.27 -2.26
N TYR A 111 -22.29 0.49 -1.77
CA TYR A 111 -22.21 0.16 -0.33
C TYR A 111 -21.01 0.77 0.39
N ALA A 112 -20.03 1.26 -0.33
CA ALA A 112 -18.86 1.88 0.28
C ALA A 112 -19.20 3.27 0.86
N ILE A 113 -18.63 3.59 2.01
CA ILE A 113 -18.86 4.85 2.72
C ILE A 113 -18.04 5.98 2.09
N ASP A 114 -16.75 5.75 1.84
CA ASP A 114 -15.79 6.79 1.41
C ASP A 114 -15.05 6.45 0.11
N TYR A 115 -15.59 5.57 -0.72
CA TYR A 115 -14.89 5.04 -1.89
C TYR A 115 -14.42 6.12 -2.87
N ILE A 116 -15.27 7.12 -3.14
CA ILE A 116 -14.94 8.20 -4.09
C ILE A 116 -13.76 9.03 -3.55
N GLU A 117 -13.72 9.31 -2.26
CA GLU A 117 -12.62 10.06 -1.65
C GLU A 117 -11.31 9.25 -1.65
N VAL A 118 -11.38 7.95 -1.36
CA VAL A 118 -10.22 7.06 -1.42
C VAL A 118 -9.71 6.95 -2.84
N LYS A 119 -10.59 6.70 -3.81
CA LYS A 119 -10.24 6.64 -5.24
C LYS A 119 -9.62 7.95 -5.74
N ARG A 120 -10.14 9.10 -5.34
CA ARG A 120 -9.54 10.41 -5.65
C ARG A 120 -8.14 10.59 -5.07
N ARG A 121 -7.87 10.04 -3.88
CA ARG A 121 -6.52 10.09 -3.27
C ARG A 121 -5.55 9.16 -4.00
N GLU A 122 -5.99 7.97 -4.34
CA GLU A 122 -5.18 6.99 -5.08
C GLU A 122 -4.79 7.48 -6.48
N PHE A 123 -5.72 8.12 -7.19
CA PHE A 123 -5.55 8.59 -8.58
C PHE A 123 -5.10 10.05 -8.73
N ARG A 124 -4.69 10.73 -7.69
CA ARG A 124 -4.11 12.06 -7.86
C ARG A 124 -2.72 11.94 -8.49
N GLY A 125 -2.67 11.88 -9.83
CA GLY A 125 -1.43 11.99 -10.62
C GLY A 125 -0.54 13.15 -10.18
N ASN A 126 -1.13 14.25 -9.72
CA ASN A 126 -0.44 15.39 -9.12
C ASN A 126 0.50 15.02 -7.95
N ASN A 127 0.23 13.93 -7.20
CA ASN A 127 1.12 13.52 -6.11
C ASN A 127 2.39 12.85 -6.63
N LEU A 128 2.31 12.12 -7.73
CA LEU A 128 3.48 11.51 -8.37
C LEU A 128 4.34 12.59 -9.04
N ASP A 129 3.72 13.56 -9.74
CA ASP A 129 4.44 14.66 -10.37
C ASP A 129 5.11 15.58 -9.35
N GLN A 130 4.51 15.77 -8.19
CA GLN A 130 5.15 16.49 -7.08
C GLN A 130 6.30 15.70 -6.47
N PHE A 131 6.17 14.39 -6.39
CA PHE A 131 7.19 13.53 -5.81
C PHE A 131 8.33 13.25 -6.78
N PHE A 132 8.02 12.81 -7.99
CA PHE A 132 8.97 12.67 -9.08
C PHE A 132 8.96 13.94 -9.93
N LYS A 133 10.08 14.27 -10.58
CA LYS A 133 10.03 15.24 -11.67
C LYS A 133 9.38 14.57 -12.87
N SER A 134 8.63 15.32 -13.66
CA SER A 134 8.14 14.85 -14.97
C SER A 134 9.29 14.17 -15.72
N ASP A 135 9.02 13.05 -16.34
CA ASP A 135 9.98 12.22 -17.08
C ASP A 135 11.10 11.54 -16.25
N SER A 136 11.00 11.56 -14.90
CA SER A 136 12.02 10.94 -14.04
C SER A 136 11.62 9.57 -13.48
N TYR A 137 10.49 9.01 -13.87
CA TYR A 137 10.04 7.68 -13.48
C TYR A 137 9.57 6.87 -14.69
N GLU A 138 9.64 5.56 -14.55
CA GLU A 138 9.14 4.59 -15.52
C GLU A 138 7.91 3.92 -14.90
N GLU A 139 6.81 3.85 -15.65
CA GLU A 139 5.61 3.13 -15.26
C GLU A 139 5.58 1.76 -15.94
N LYS A 140 5.23 0.74 -15.15
CA LYS A 140 5.02 -0.63 -15.63
C LYS A 140 3.71 -1.17 -15.11
N MET A 141 2.92 -1.74 -16.00
CA MET A 141 1.66 -2.41 -15.69
C MET A 141 1.84 -3.92 -15.85
N PHE A 142 1.34 -4.65 -14.87
CA PHE A 142 1.29 -6.12 -14.88
C PHE A 142 -0.15 -6.53 -14.72
N ILE A 143 -0.68 -7.29 -15.68
CA ILE A 143 -2.04 -7.81 -15.66
C ILE A 143 -1.98 -9.25 -15.13
N TYR A 144 -2.83 -9.57 -14.18
CA TYR A 144 -2.97 -10.92 -13.65
C TYR A 144 -4.40 -11.18 -13.16
N ASP A 145 -4.86 -12.41 -13.30
CA ASP A 145 -6.15 -12.84 -12.81
C ASP A 145 -6.02 -13.41 -11.40
N THR A 146 -7.02 -13.14 -10.58
CA THR A 146 -7.13 -13.71 -9.24
C THR A 146 -8.40 -14.53 -9.14
N TYR A 147 -8.25 -15.84 -8.89
CA TYR A 147 -9.38 -16.72 -8.65
C TYR A 147 -9.70 -16.77 -7.17
N LEU A 148 -10.92 -16.41 -6.80
CA LEU A 148 -11.38 -16.35 -5.42
C LEU A 148 -12.64 -17.18 -5.25
N THR A 149 -12.75 -17.91 -4.14
CA THR A 149 -14.03 -18.42 -3.68
C THR A 149 -14.90 -17.25 -3.21
N PHE A 150 -16.21 -17.48 -3.09
CA PHE A 150 -17.12 -16.45 -2.56
C PHE A 150 -16.68 -15.94 -1.17
N GLN A 151 -16.26 -16.83 -0.29
CA GLN A 151 -15.79 -16.45 1.05
C GLN A 151 -14.52 -15.57 1.02
N GLN A 152 -13.62 -15.87 0.11
CA GLN A 152 -12.40 -15.06 -0.09
C GLN A 152 -12.74 -13.69 -0.68
N LEU A 153 -13.66 -13.62 -1.64
CA LEU A 153 -14.13 -12.37 -2.22
C LEU A 153 -14.81 -11.51 -1.15
N LEU A 154 -15.69 -12.09 -0.34
CA LEU A 154 -16.37 -11.42 0.75
C LEU A 154 -15.36 -10.87 1.78
N GLY A 155 -14.43 -11.71 2.25
CA GLY A 155 -13.38 -11.29 3.18
C GLY A 155 -12.51 -10.17 2.61
N ARG A 156 -12.14 -10.25 1.33
CA ARG A 156 -11.40 -9.20 0.64
C ARG A 156 -12.20 -7.90 0.57
N THR A 157 -13.50 -7.98 0.23
CA THR A 157 -14.39 -6.81 0.15
C THR A 157 -14.49 -6.10 1.50
N LEU A 158 -14.75 -6.84 2.56
CA LEU A 158 -14.86 -6.30 3.92
C LEU A 158 -13.53 -5.78 4.49
N SER A 159 -12.39 -6.16 3.90
CA SER A 159 -11.08 -5.66 4.31
C SER A 159 -10.72 -4.28 3.74
N TYR A 160 -11.48 -3.77 2.79
CA TYR A 160 -11.24 -2.43 2.25
C TYR A 160 -11.60 -1.35 3.28
N SER A 161 -10.73 -0.35 3.44
CA SER A 161 -10.92 0.74 4.41
C SER A 161 -12.15 1.61 4.16
N TYR A 162 -12.70 1.57 2.95
CA TYR A 162 -13.89 2.31 2.54
C TYR A 162 -15.17 1.49 2.65
N MET A 163 -15.08 0.20 2.99
CA MET A 163 -16.27 -0.63 3.20
C MET A 163 -16.77 -0.52 4.65
N PRO A 164 -18.09 -0.73 4.86
CA PRO A 164 -18.68 -0.70 6.20
C PRO A 164 -18.02 -1.72 7.13
N ASN A 165 -17.80 -1.35 8.37
CA ASN A 165 -17.40 -2.28 9.41
C ASN A 165 -18.51 -3.30 9.72
N LEU A 166 -18.16 -4.44 10.32
CA LEU A 166 -19.08 -5.53 10.62
C LEU A 166 -20.31 -5.12 11.46
N ASP A 167 -20.20 -4.05 12.25
CA ASP A 167 -21.29 -3.50 13.09
C ASP A 167 -22.11 -2.42 12.37
N HIS A 168 -21.82 -2.10 11.11
CA HIS A 168 -22.49 -1.03 10.39
C HIS A 168 -23.91 -1.46 9.97
N PRO A 169 -24.96 -0.60 10.15
CA PRO A 169 -26.35 -0.94 9.85
C PRO A 169 -26.65 -1.36 8.41
N ILE A 170 -25.80 -0.97 7.45
CA ILE A 170 -25.97 -1.31 6.03
C ILE A 170 -25.50 -2.75 5.69
N LEU A 171 -24.71 -3.38 6.55
CA LEU A 171 -24.10 -4.68 6.26
C LEU A 171 -25.13 -5.79 5.95
N PRO A 172 -26.28 -5.90 6.63
CA PRO A 172 -27.30 -6.90 6.31
C PRO A 172 -27.92 -6.76 4.92
N ALA A 173 -27.79 -5.59 4.27
CA ALA A 173 -28.30 -5.32 2.94
C ALA A 173 -27.28 -5.57 1.81
N MET A 174 -26.04 -5.89 2.18
CA MET A 174 -24.96 -6.25 1.26
C MET A 174 -25.00 -7.73 0.91
#